data_868a929d2ec81ee2acb5cb64edd75fc0
#
_entry.id   868a929d2ec81ee2acb5cb64edd75fc0
#
_cell.length_a   1.000
_cell.length_b   1.000
_cell.length_c   1.000
_cell.angle_alpha   90.00
_cell.angle_beta   90.00
_cell.angle_gamma   90.00
#
_symmetry.space_group_name_H-M   'P 1'
#
loop_
_entity.id
_entity.type
_entity.pdbx_description
1 polymer ?
#
loop_
_entity_poly.entity_id
_entity_poly.type
_entity_poly.pdbx_seq_one_letter_code
_entity_poly.pdbx_strand_id
1 'polypeptide(L)'
;MTPPPHPGPLPRRRGRGSKGILLAAAGLLSLAACRRAPEKTAAAPPPPTPTPQPSVRFEERAQAMGIAFTHVTGARGDKWMPETMGGGVAVLDYDGDGKPDLLFVSGSYWPGDPRAASQKSSLALYKNLGAGSDGLPHFRDVTREAGLERVFYGMGASVADYDGDGRDDVYVTGLGRNYLFHNLGGRFEEVAAKAGVADSGWGTSSAWLDFDGDGRLDLFVCRYVDWTPKKDLFCTLDGKTKSYCTPERYPGTPSHLYRNLGNGRFEDATKKAGIYNTNQKALGVAPYDFDGDGKTDLLVANDTAPNNLYRNKGGGVFEDVGVEAGVAVDEAGRSRGAMGVAWGDTKNGRGATLAIGNFSNELKSLYWTDKGDVFLDESPKSGVGPSSLLSLTFGVFFFDADLDGRPDLLLANGHVEPTVQEVQKDVTYAQAPILYCNAGDGRFLRAAAGDLDAPMVARGAAYADLDGDGDLDVILVGSGGPARVYLNRTDKPNASVRVKLAGAQPGNRDAIGARATASVGGRTTSCEASGGQSYLSAPEKTLTFGLGGAAKIDRLEIRWPDGKTQTLTDVPGGARLTVAEEKE
;
A
#
# COMPACT_ATOMS: atom_id res chain seq x y z
N MET A 1 18.12 -1.13 43.85
CA MET A 1 19.03 -0.11 43.33
C MET A 1 18.16 0.99 42.73
N THR A 2 18.16 2.14 43.38
CA THR A 2 17.37 3.33 43.01
C THR A 2 18.04 4.04 41.83
N PRO A 3 17.28 4.60 40.86
CA PRO A 3 17.84 5.36 39.72
C PRO A 3 18.31 6.75 40.19
N PRO A 4 19.30 7.37 39.51
CA PRO A 4 19.83 8.68 39.85
C PRO A 4 18.87 9.82 39.41
N PRO A 5 18.96 11.00 40.07
CA PRO A 5 18.05 12.13 39.85
C PRO A 5 18.43 12.95 38.61
N HIS A 6 17.41 13.54 37.94
CA HIS A 6 17.52 14.48 36.82
C HIS A 6 18.27 15.75 37.19
N PRO A 7 19.04 16.35 36.27
CA PRO A 7 19.65 17.68 36.46
C PRO A 7 18.62 18.79 36.27
N GLY A 8 18.59 19.71 37.23
CA GLY A 8 17.75 20.91 37.20
C GLY A 8 18.27 22.01 36.28
N PRO A 9 17.44 23.05 36.02
CA PRO A 9 17.74 24.07 35.01
C PRO A 9 18.82 25.08 35.44
N LEU A 10 19.67 25.45 34.48
CA LEU A 10 20.75 26.46 34.60
C LEU A 10 20.21 27.88 34.85
N PRO A 11 20.91 28.73 35.64
CA PRO A 11 20.44 30.08 35.97
C PRO A 11 20.69 31.13 34.88
N ARG A 12 19.71 32.01 34.69
CA ARG A 12 19.78 33.19 33.81
C ARG A 12 20.82 34.18 34.31
N ARG A 13 21.79 34.55 33.46
CA ARG A 13 22.72 35.68 33.68
C ARG A 13 21.99 37.01 33.46
N ARG A 14 21.99 37.85 34.52
CA ARG A 14 21.63 39.26 34.44
C ARG A 14 22.82 40.06 33.89
N GLY A 15 22.64 40.79 32.80
CA GLY A 15 23.60 41.76 32.29
C GLY A 15 23.44 43.08 33.02
N ARG A 16 24.58 43.63 33.51
CA ARG A 16 24.70 44.95 34.12
C ARG A 16 24.80 46.01 33.02
N GLY A 17 24.08 47.13 33.24
CA GLY A 17 24.20 48.32 32.43
C GLY A 17 25.47 49.15 32.73
N SER A 18 25.97 49.83 31.72
CA SER A 18 26.92 50.92 31.90
C SER A 18 26.42 52.15 31.13
N LYS A 19 26.33 53.28 31.88
CA LYS A 19 26.07 54.61 31.41
C LYS A 19 27.39 55.24 30.85
N GLY A 20 27.34 55.98 29.79
CA GLY A 20 28.46 56.74 29.27
C GLY A 20 28.00 57.76 28.22
N ILE A 21 27.72 58.93 28.65
CA ILE A 21 28.20 60.33 28.35
C ILE A 21 28.10 60.74 26.88
N LEU A 22 27.25 61.78 26.69
CA LEU A 22 27.16 62.69 25.52
C LEU A 22 28.45 63.48 25.29
N LEU A 23 28.83 63.64 24.03
CA LEU A 23 29.55 64.80 23.53
C LEU A 23 29.01 65.22 22.15
N ALA A 24 28.51 66.45 22.10
CA ALA A 24 28.01 67.10 20.90
C ALA A 24 29.17 67.67 20.08
N ALA A 25 29.17 67.44 18.79
CA ALA A 25 29.96 68.22 17.83
C ALA A 25 29.06 68.54 16.62
N ALA A 26 28.78 69.84 16.51
CA ALA A 26 28.06 70.43 15.38
C ALA A 26 28.98 70.54 14.17
N GLY A 27 28.60 69.94 13.06
CA GLY A 27 29.22 70.10 11.76
C GLY A 27 28.13 70.32 10.70
N LEU A 28 28.04 71.60 10.26
CA LEU A 28 27.25 72.01 9.11
C LEU A 28 27.82 71.38 7.83
N LEU A 29 27.02 70.60 7.15
CA LEU A 29 27.27 70.16 5.76
C LEU A 29 26.00 70.36 4.94
N SER A 30 26.13 71.12 3.88
CA SER A 30 25.14 71.57 2.93
C SER A 30 24.40 70.37 2.24
N LEU A 31 23.07 70.41 2.29
CA LEU A 31 22.18 69.55 1.54
C LEU A 31 22.12 69.94 0.07
N ALA A 32 22.82 69.22 -0.79
CA ALA A 32 22.53 69.17 -2.22
C ALA A 32 21.39 68.19 -2.45
N ALA A 33 20.20 68.69 -2.74
CA ALA A 33 19.04 67.92 -3.04
C ALA A 33 19.16 67.25 -4.45
N CYS A 34 19.65 66.03 -4.53
CA CYS A 34 19.43 65.19 -5.71
C CYS A 34 17.99 64.69 -5.71
N ARG A 35 17.13 65.28 -6.54
CA ARG A 35 15.83 64.76 -6.86
C ARG A 35 16.04 63.46 -7.64
N ARG A 36 15.91 62.28 -6.96
CA ARG A 36 15.71 61.01 -7.63
C ARG A 36 14.33 61.03 -8.31
N ALA A 37 14.31 60.73 -9.61
CA ALA A 37 13.08 60.43 -10.34
C ALA A 37 12.37 59.23 -9.70
N PRO A 38 11.03 59.18 -9.69
CA PRO A 38 10.33 58.02 -9.16
C PRO A 38 10.69 56.78 -9.96
N GLU A 39 11.33 55.84 -9.28
CA GLU A 39 11.57 54.50 -9.80
C GLU A 39 10.18 53.88 -10.12
N LYS A 40 9.94 53.59 -11.41
CA LYS A 40 8.74 52.82 -11.80
C LYS A 40 8.83 51.47 -11.07
N THR A 41 8.04 51.30 -10.03
CA THR A 41 7.79 49.99 -9.44
C THR A 41 7.30 49.06 -10.57
N ALA A 42 8.15 48.13 -10.96
CA ALA A 42 7.73 47.05 -11.87
C ALA A 42 6.51 46.39 -11.23
N ALA A 43 5.41 46.29 -11.98
CA ALA A 43 4.23 45.57 -11.55
C ALA A 43 4.66 44.14 -11.14
N ALA A 44 4.21 43.68 -9.98
CA ALA A 44 4.44 42.30 -9.57
C ALA A 44 4.00 41.39 -10.72
N PRO A 45 4.77 40.34 -11.03
CA PRO A 45 4.35 39.38 -12.06
C PRO A 45 2.93 38.89 -11.71
N PRO A 46 2.06 38.67 -12.71
CA PRO A 46 0.74 38.15 -12.45
C PRO A 46 0.88 36.81 -11.69
N PRO A 47 -0.04 36.51 -10.77
CA PRO A 47 -0.02 35.22 -10.10
C PRO A 47 0.02 34.11 -11.15
N PRO A 48 0.77 33.02 -10.92
CA PRO A 48 0.84 31.92 -11.89
C PRO A 48 -0.59 31.43 -12.18
N THR A 49 -0.91 31.26 -13.45
CA THR A 49 -2.19 30.68 -13.88
C THR A 49 -2.31 29.30 -13.18
N PRO A 50 -3.41 29.01 -12.50
CA PRO A 50 -3.60 27.70 -11.89
C PRO A 50 -3.38 26.61 -12.94
N THR A 51 -2.48 25.66 -12.65
CA THR A 51 -2.33 24.48 -13.51
C THR A 51 -3.69 23.78 -13.52
N PRO A 52 -4.26 23.43 -14.68
CA PRO A 52 -5.50 22.67 -14.73
C PRO A 52 -5.36 21.41 -13.89
N GLN A 53 -6.34 21.18 -13.01
CA GLN A 53 -6.38 19.95 -12.21
C GLN A 53 -6.65 18.78 -13.17
N PRO A 54 -5.88 17.67 -13.12
CA PRO A 54 -6.18 16.47 -13.88
C PRO A 54 -7.58 15.97 -13.53
N SER A 55 -8.28 15.41 -14.50
CA SER A 55 -9.61 14.84 -14.29
C SER A 55 -9.62 13.42 -14.83
N VAL A 56 -9.90 12.48 -13.94
CA VAL A 56 -10.20 11.08 -14.24
C VAL A 56 -11.60 10.78 -13.71
N ARG A 57 -12.29 9.82 -14.31
CA ARG A 57 -13.67 9.56 -13.95
C ARG A 57 -13.85 8.14 -13.47
N PHE A 58 -14.08 8.00 -12.16
CA PHE A 58 -14.46 6.75 -11.53
C PHE A 58 -15.93 6.77 -11.14
N GLU A 59 -16.65 5.69 -11.43
CA GLU A 59 -18.06 5.51 -11.09
C GLU A 59 -18.26 4.35 -10.14
N GLU A 60 -18.84 4.59 -8.97
CA GLU A 60 -19.15 3.54 -8.00
C GLU A 60 -20.31 2.67 -8.50
N ARG A 61 -20.08 1.35 -8.63
CA ARG A 61 -21.04 0.40 -9.22
C ARG A 61 -21.20 -0.91 -8.44
N ALA A 62 -20.63 -1.06 -7.24
CA ALA A 62 -20.63 -2.33 -6.50
C ALA A 62 -22.02 -2.97 -6.44
N GLN A 63 -23.04 -2.21 -6.00
CA GLN A 63 -24.39 -2.74 -5.86
C GLN A 63 -25.01 -3.12 -7.22
N ALA A 64 -24.82 -2.31 -8.25
CA ALA A 64 -25.32 -2.59 -9.62
C ALA A 64 -24.67 -3.84 -10.21
N MET A 65 -23.42 -4.11 -9.85
CA MET A 65 -22.66 -5.29 -10.25
C MET A 65 -22.98 -6.54 -9.41
N GLY A 66 -23.86 -6.45 -8.41
CA GLY A 66 -24.24 -7.58 -7.54
C GLY A 66 -23.32 -7.80 -6.33
N ILE A 67 -22.43 -6.85 -6.03
CA ILE A 67 -21.53 -6.92 -4.86
C ILE A 67 -22.20 -6.27 -3.66
N ALA A 68 -22.55 -7.07 -2.64
CA ALA A 68 -23.26 -6.63 -1.44
C ALA A 68 -22.44 -6.81 -0.15
N PHE A 69 -21.13 -6.93 -0.27
CA PHE A 69 -20.26 -7.13 0.88
C PHE A 69 -20.25 -5.92 1.81
N THR A 70 -20.37 -6.20 3.11
CA THR A 70 -20.21 -5.19 4.17
C THR A 70 -19.25 -5.73 5.22
N HIS A 71 -18.21 -4.96 5.51
CA HIS A 71 -17.21 -5.32 6.51
C HIS A 71 -17.78 -5.25 7.94
N VAL A 72 -17.51 -6.27 8.75
CA VAL A 72 -17.89 -6.36 10.16
C VAL A 72 -16.66 -6.06 11.02
N THR A 73 -16.71 -4.98 11.82
CA THR A 73 -15.66 -4.64 12.79
C THR A 73 -15.84 -5.33 14.12
N GLY A 74 -17.05 -5.81 14.42
CA GLY A 74 -17.42 -6.32 15.74
C GLY A 74 -17.64 -5.23 16.80
N ALA A 75 -17.48 -3.96 16.49
CA ALA A 75 -17.58 -2.86 17.43
C ALA A 75 -18.93 -2.85 18.16
N ARG A 76 -18.86 -2.74 19.50
CA ARG A 76 -20.02 -2.69 20.41
C ARG A 76 -19.83 -1.69 21.56
N GLY A 77 -18.82 -0.82 21.46
CA GLY A 77 -18.52 0.22 22.47
C GLY A 77 -17.31 -0.08 23.34
N ASP A 78 -16.78 -1.29 23.29
CA ASP A 78 -15.57 -1.67 24.06
C ASP A 78 -14.31 -0.98 23.56
N LYS A 79 -14.32 -0.41 22.34
CA LYS A 79 -13.19 0.30 21.70
C LYS A 79 -11.92 -0.57 21.67
N TRP A 80 -12.06 -1.78 21.17
CA TRP A 80 -10.95 -2.70 20.99
C TRP A 80 -10.20 -2.40 19.68
N MET A 81 -8.88 -2.33 19.75
CA MET A 81 -8.02 -1.90 18.65
C MET A 81 -8.28 -2.65 17.32
N PRO A 82 -8.51 -3.99 17.28
CA PRO A 82 -8.78 -4.69 16.02
C PRO A 82 -10.01 -4.17 15.26
N GLU A 83 -10.96 -3.55 15.95
CA GLU A 83 -12.18 -2.99 15.34
C GLU A 83 -11.89 -1.89 14.31
N THR A 84 -10.66 -1.34 14.33
CA THR A 84 -10.24 -0.25 13.45
C THR A 84 -9.34 -0.69 12.28
N MET A 85 -8.92 -1.96 12.23
CA MET A 85 -7.78 -2.38 11.41
C MET A 85 -8.11 -3.31 10.24
N GLY A 86 -9.16 -4.12 10.29
CA GLY A 86 -9.49 -5.12 9.27
C GLY A 86 -10.10 -4.54 7.99
N GLY A 87 -10.32 -5.39 7.01
CA GLY A 87 -11.00 -5.05 5.74
C GLY A 87 -10.10 -5.21 4.52
N GLY A 88 -9.45 -6.35 4.36
CA GLY A 88 -8.64 -6.68 3.18
C GLY A 88 -9.48 -7.08 1.96
N VAL A 89 -8.87 -6.99 0.78
CA VAL A 89 -9.42 -7.47 -0.50
C VAL A 89 -8.33 -8.08 -1.35
N ALA A 90 -8.64 -9.18 -2.04
CA ALA A 90 -7.73 -9.80 -2.99
C ALA A 90 -8.44 -10.03 -4.33
N VAL A 91 -7.68 -9.83 -5.41
CA VAL A 91 -8.07 -10.15 -6.79
C VAL A 91 -7.42 -11.46 -7.18
N LEU A 92 -8.20 -12.38 -7.73
CA LEU A 92 -7.73 -13.70 -8.15
C LEU A 92 -8.61 -14.25 -9.27
N ASP A 93 -8.12 -15.26 -9.99
CA ASP A 93 -8.91 -16.07 -10.93
C ASP A 93 -9.15 -17.43 -10.27
N TYR A 94 -10.21 -17.53 -9.43
CA TYR A 94 -10.36 -18.70 -8.55
C TYR A 94 -10.77 -19.98 -9.28
N ASP A 95 -11.41 -19.89 -10.44
CA ASP A 95 -11.88 -21.05 -11.21
C ASP A 95 -11.22 -21.21 -12.58
N GLY A 96 -10.23 -20.38 -12.90
CA GLY A 96 -9.41 -20.48 -14.11
C GLY A 96 -10.12 -20.00 -15.38
N ASP A 97 -11.18 -19.16 -15.26
CA ASP A 97 -11.94 -18.67 -16.41
C ASP A 97 -11.33 -17.40 -17.06
N GLY A 98 -10.25 -16.89 -16.49
CA GLY A 98 -9.49 -15.75 -17.01
C GLY A 98 -10.07 -14.39 -16.62
N LYS A 99 -11.09 -14.34 -15.77
CA LYS A 99 -11.68 -13.09 -15.28
C LYS A 99 -11.24 -12.82 -13.83
N PRO A 100 -10.99 -11.56 -13.46
CA PRO A 100 -10.66 -11.22 -12.09
C PRO A 100 -11.87 -11.34 -11.17
N ASP A 101 -11.78 -12.24 -10.17
CA ASP A 101 -12.73 -12.42 -9.09
C ASP A 101 -12.29 -11.63 -7.87
N LEU A 102 -13.20 -11.40 -6.92
CA LEU A 102 -12.95 -10.59 -5.74
C LEU A 102 -13.17 -11.38 -4.45
N LEU A 103 -12.14 -11.48 -3.62
CA LEU A 103 -12.23 -12.03 -2.27
C LEU A 103 -12.12 -10.90 -1.24
N PHE A 104 -13.19 -10.69 -0.48
CA PHE A 104 -13.21 -9.75 0.63
C PHE A 104 -12.98 -10.46 1.96
N VAL A 105 -12.23 -9.80 2.86
CA VAL A 105 -11.95 -10.28 4.21
C VAL A 105 -12.61 -9.37 5.24
N SER A 106 -13.37 -9.96 6.14
CA SER A 106 -14.10 -9.26 7.21
C SER A 106 -13.60 -9.68 8.58
N GLY A 107 -13.73 -8.81 9.56
CA GLY A 107 -13.69 -9.20 10.95
C GLY A 107 -14.92 -10.05 11.34
N SER A 108 -15.12 -10.19 12.63
CA SER A 108 -16.27 -10.91 13.18
C SER A 108 -16.81 -10.19 14.42
N TYR A 109 -18.03 -10.53 14.79
CA TYR A 109 -18.55 -10.13 16.08
C TYR A 109 -17.81 -10.86 17.20
N TRP A 110 -17.65 -10.19 18.33
CA TRP A 110 -16.96 -10.73 19.50
C TRP A 110 -17.79 -11.81 20.21
N PRO A 111 -17.17 -12.76 20.91
CA PRO A 111 -17.90 -13.76 21.68
C PRO A 111 -18.91 -13.13 22.65
N GLY A 112 -20.13 -13.66 22.65
CA GLY A 112 -21.24 -13.14 23.45
C GLY A 112 -22.02 -11.98 22.83
N ASP A 113 -21.64 -11.50 21.63
CA ASP A 113 -22.45 -10.55 20.87
C ASP A 113 -23.63 -11.28 20.20
N PRO A 114 -24.88 -10.85 20.41
CA PRO A 114 -26.05 -11.52 19.82
C PRO A 114 -26.03 -11.46 18.28
N ARG A 115 -25.37 -10.48 17.67
CA ARG A 115 -25.22 -10.35 16.21
C ARG A 115 -24.37 -11.47 15.60
N ALA A 116 -23.50 -12.13 16.40
CA ALA A 116 -22.63 -13.21 15.94
C ALA A 116 -23.42 -14.38 15.33
N ALA A 117 -24.66 -14.64 15.81
CA ALA A 117 -25.49 -15.71 15.28
C ALA A 117 -25.94 -15.49 13.82
N SER A 118 -25.91 -14.26 13.30
CA SER A 118 -26.28 -13.93 11.92
C SER A 118 -25.12 -13.99 10.94
N GLN A 119 -23.86 -13.94 11.44
CA GLN A 119 -22.67 -13.96 10.58
C GLN A 119 -22.34 -15.39 10.16
N LYS A 120 -22.36 -15.66 8.87
CA LYS A 120 -22.06 -16.98 8.30
C LYS A 120 -20.60 -17.16 7.93
N SER A 121 -19.95 -16.08 7.48
CA SER A 121 -18.55 -16.09 7.07
C SER A 121 -17.86 -14.76 7.35
N SER A 122 -16.54 -14.79 7.51
CA SER A 122 -15.65 -13.64 7.50
C SER A 122 -14.97 -13.48 6.14
N LEU A 123 -15.25 -14.36 5.19
CA LEU A 123 -14.81 -14.27 3.80
C LEU A 123 -16.03 -14.11 2.90
N ALA A 124 -15.86 -13.39 1.79
CA ALA A 124 -16.86 -13.30 0.74
C ALA A 124 -16.17 -13.33 -0.63
N LEU A 125 -16.35 -14.42 -1.37
CA LEU A 125 -15.82 -14.60 -2.71
C LEU A 125 -16.90 -14.29 -3.74
N TYR A 126 -16.62 -13.32 -4.60
CA TYR A 126 -17.50 -12.90 -5.68
C TYR A 126 -16.90 -13.31 -7.02
N LYS A 127 -17.57 -14.25 -7.71
CA LYS A 127 -17.21 -14.66 -9.07
C LYS A 127 -17.62 -13.61 -10.08
N ASN A 128 -16.71 -13.21 -10.96
CA ASN A 128 -16.97 -12.34 -12.11
C ASN A 128 -17.63 -13.16 -13.24
N LEU A 129 -18.87 -12.84 -13.56
CA LEU A 129 -19.63 -13.49 -14.63
C LEU A 129 -19.40 -12.86 -16.01
N GLY A 130 -18.60 -11.77 -16.07
CA GLY A 130 -18.40 -10.96 -17.27
C GLY A 130 -19.50 -9.92 -17.47
N ALA A 131 -19.44 -9.22 -18.61
CA ALA A 131 -20.35 -8.13 -18.92
C ALA A 131 -21.80 -8.64 -19.14
N GLY A 132 -22.74 -7.97 -18.48
CA GLY A 132 -24.17 -8.14 -18.71
C GLY A 132 -24.69 -7.34 -19.90
N SER A 133 -26.00 -7.40 -20.13
CA SER A 133 -26.67 -6.63 -21.19
C SER A 133 -26.67 -5.11 -20.96
N ASP A 134 -26.39 -4.68 -19.74
CA ASP A 134 -26.23 -3.29 -19.31
C ASP A 134 -24.80 -2.76 -19.50
N GLY A 135 -23.88 -3.60 -19.96
CA GLY A 135 -22.46 -3.27 -20.17
C GLY A 135 -21.65 -3.23 -18.88
N LEU A 136 -22.21 -3.63 -17.73
CA LEU A 136 -21.48 -3.77 -16.47
C LEU A 136 -21.00 -5.20 -16.27
N PRO A 137 -19.83 -5.42 -15.63
CA PRO A 137 -19.46 -6.74 -15.13
C PRO A 137 -20.41 -7.12 -13.98
N HIS A 138 -20.89 -8.36 -13.97
CA HIS A 138 -21.76 -8.87 -12.92
C HIS A 138 -21.04 -9.87 -12.05
N PHE A 139 -21.27 -9.83 -10.76
CA PHE A 139 -20.66 -10.70 -9.77
C PHE A 139 -21.70 -11.52 -9.01
N ARG A 140 -21.33 -12.73 -8.64
CA ARG A 140 -22.15 -13.62 -7.81
C ARG A 140 -21.35 -14.11 -6.61
N ASP A 141 -21.91 -13.99 -5.42
CA ASP A 141 -21.34 -14.58 -4.21
C ASP A 141 -21.31 -16.11 -4.34
N VAL A 142 -20.11 -16.67 -4.32
CA VAL A 142 -19.82 -18.12 -4.42
C VAL A 142 -19.10 -18.64 -3.18
N THR A 143 -19.05 -17.88 -2.09
CA THR A 143 -18.30 -18.19 -0.85
C THR A 143 -18.56 -19.59 -0.34
N ARG A 144 -19.83 -19.99 -0.27
CA ARG A 144 -20.25 -21.32 0.20
C ARG A 144 -19.86 -22.42 -0.79
N GLU A 145 -20.10 -22.18 -2.07
CA GLU A 145 -19.81 -23.12 -3.16
C GLU A 145 -18.31 -23.40 -3.25
N ALA A 146 -17.50 -22.34 -3.06
CA ALA A 146 -16.05 -22.40 -3.04
C ALA A 146 -15.46 -22.99 -1.74
N GLY A 147 -16.28 -23.30 -0.71
CA GLY A 147 -15.80 -23.89 0.53
C GLY A 147 -15.12 -22.91 1.50
N LEU A 148 -15.37 -21.60 1.35
CA LEU A 148 -14.76 -20.55 2.15
C LEU A 148 -15.64 -20.07 3.33
N GLU A 149 -16.82 -20.68 3.55
CA GLU A 149 -17.74 -20.29 4.62
C GLU A 149 -17.14 -20.59 6.00
N ARG A 150 -16.60 -19.55 6.66
CA ARG A 150 -15.91 -19.66 7.96
C ARG A 150 -15.95 -18.35 8.73
N VAL A 151 -16.23 -18.40 10.04
CA VAL A 151 -16.23 -17.22 10.93
C VAL A 151 -14.95 -17.17 11.74
N PHE A 152 -14.22 -16.07 11.62
CA PHE A 152 -13.02 -15.72 12.41
C PHE A 152 -12.80 -14.21 12.30
N TYR A 153 -11.88 -13.66 13.10
CA TYR A 153 -11.56 -12.24 12.99
C TYR A 153 -10.48 -12.06 11.90
N GLY A 154 -10.93 -11.89 10.65
CA GLY A 154 -10.06 -11.75 9.49
C GLY A 154 -9.48 -10.33 9.36
N MET A 155 -8.31 -10.25 8.73
CA MET A 155 -7.60 -9.00 8.45
C MET A 155 -7.38 -8.80 6.96
N GLY A 156 -6.46 -9.52 6.34
CA GLY A 156 -6.06 -9.36 4.94
C GLY A 156 -5.92 -10.68 4.21
N ALA A 157 -5.61 -10.56 2.91
CA ALA A 157 -5.32 -11.72 2.05
C ALA A 157 -4.20 -11.41 1.07
N SER A 158 -3.43 -12.46 0.71
CA SER A 158 -2.50 -12.48 -0.41
C SER A 158 -2.72 -13.73 -1.27
N VAL A 159 -2.41 -13.63 -2.57
CA VAL A 159 -2.73 -14.63 -3.59
C VAL A 159 -1.47 -15.05 -4.33
N ALA A 160 -1.25 -16.35 -4.46
CA ALA A 160 -0.22 -16.94 -5.31
C ALA A 160 -0.51 -18.41 -5.59
N ASP A 161 0.03 -18.94 -6.67
CA ASP A 161 0.16 -20.39 -6.93
C ASP A 161 1.39 -20.91 -6.16
N TYR A 162 1.22 -21.21 -4.85
CA TYR A 162 2.37 -21.53 -3.98
C TYR A 162 2.92 -22.95 -4.19
N ASP A 163 2.15 -23.86 -4.77
CA ASP A 163 2.58 -25.24 -5.01
C ASP A 163 2.82 -25.56 -6.50
N GLY A 164 2.61 -24.57 -7.38
CA GLY A 164 2.92 -24.64 -8.80
C GLY A 164 1.94 -25.47 -9.62
N ASP A 165 0.72 -25.62 -9.16
CA ASP A 165 -0.32 -26.39 -9.86
C ASP A 165 -1.11 -25.60 -10.91
N GLY A 166 -0.84 -24.29 -11.02
CA GLY A 166 -1.42 -23.37 -11.99
C GLY A 166 -2.75 -22.76 -11.54
N ARG A 167 -3.06 -22.79 -10.25
CA ARG A 167 -4.26 -22.21 -9.65
C ARG A 167 -3.91 -21.22 -8.54
N ASP A 168 -4.73 -20.19 -8.43
CA ASP A 168 -4.56 -19.17 -7.39
C ASP A 168 -4.97 -19.71 -6.02
N ASP A 169 -4.02 -19.84 -5.10
CA ASP A 169 -4.23 -20.12 -3.70
C ASP A 169 -4.32 -18.83 -2.88
N VAL A 170 -4.88 -18.91 -1.68
CA VAL A 170 -5.11 -17.72 -0.85
C VAL A 170 -4.58 -17.92 0.56
N TYR A 171 -3.68 -17.02 0.99
CA TYR A 171 -3.33 -16.90 2.39
C TYR A 171 -4.12 -15.77 3.03
N VAL A 172 -4.81 -16.07 4.15
CA VAL A 172 -5.65 -15.10 4.87
C VAL A 172 -5.10 -14.90 6.26
N THR A 173 -4.81 -13.66 6.62
CA THR A 173 -4.37 -13.27 7.95
C THR A 173 -5.56 -12.95 8.86
N GLY A 174 -5.37 -13.13 10.17
CA GLY A 174 -6.40 -12.87 11.15
C GLY A 174 -5.87 -12.67 12.56
N LEU A 175 -6.78 -12.32 13.44
CA LEU A 175 -6.51 -12.24 14.87
C LEU A 175 -6.65 -13.63 15.50
N GLY A 176 -5.56 -14.14 16.05
CA GLY A 176 -5.50 -15.43 16.74
C GLY A 176 -5.20 -16.64 15.86
N ARG A 177 -5.39 -16.54 14.55
CA ARG A 177 -5.03 -17.59 13.59
C ARG A 177 -5.01 -17.05 12.16
N ASN A 178 -4.05 -17.55 11.37
CA ASN A 178 -3.99 -17.38 9.91
C ASN A 178 -4.44 -18.66 9.20
N TYR A 179 -4.82 -18.54 7.93
CA TYR A 179 -5.37 -19.61 7.10
C TYR A 179 -4.66 -19.66 5.76
N LEU A 180 -4.43 -20.87 5.23
CA LEU A 180 -4.00 -21.11 3.86
C LEU A 180 -5.07 -21.95 3.17
N PHE A 181 -5.64 -21.42 2.12
CA PHE A 181 -6.66 -22.07 1.30
C PHE A 181 -6.05 -22.52 -0.01
N HIS A 182 -5.86 -23.83 -0.15
CA HIS A 182 -5.40 -24.46 -1.38
C HIS A 182 -6.56 -24.65 -2.35
N ASN A 183 -6.37 -24.23 -3.60
CA ASN A 183 -7.39 -24.23 -4.64
C ASN A 183 -7.41 -25.56 -5.41
N LEU A 184 -8.51 -26.28 -5.34
CA LEU A 184 -8.73 -27.56 -6.01
C LEU A 184 -9.40 -27.43 -7.40
N GLY A 185 -9.40 -26.23 -7.99
CA GLY A 185 -10.08 -25.91 -9.24
C GLY A 185 -11.51 -25.40 -9.00
N GLY A 186 -11.63 -24.20 -8.42
CA GLY A 186 -12.90 -23.55 -8.07
C GLY A 186 -13.47 -23.94 -6.70
N ARG A 187 -12.71 -24.68 -5.91
CA ARG A 187 -13.04 -25.00 -4.51
C ARG A 187 -11.78 -25.03 -3.66
N PHE A 188 -11.85 -24.49 -2.47
CA PHE A 188 -10.73 -24.38 -1.55
C PHE A 188 -10.76 -25.41 -0.42
N GLU A 189 -9.56 -25.89 -0.03
CA GLU A 189 -9.30 -26.68 1.17
C GLU A 189 -8.40 -25.89 2.13
N GLU A 190 -8.76 -25.80 3.42
CA GLU A 190 -7.92 -25.12 4.41
C GLU A 190 -6.79 -26.06 4.86
N VAL A 191 -5.54 -25.65 4.61
CA VAL A 191 -4.35 -26.49 4.81
C VAL A 191 -3.28 -25.84 5.71
N ALA A 192 -3.50 -24.65 6.30
CA ALA A 192 -2.47 -23.91 7.01
C ALA A 192 -1.77 -24.70 8.12
N ALA A 193 -2.53 -25.48 8.91
CA ALA A 193 -1.94 -26.31 9.97
C ALA A 193 -1.06 -27.45 9.41
N LYS A 194 -1.50 -28.09 8.32
CA LYS A 194 -0.74 -29.14 7.62
C LYS A 194 0.49 -28.57 6.93
N ALA A 195 0.36 -27.37 6.35
CA ALA A 195 1.44 -26.65 5.69
C ALA A 195 2.47 -26.06 6.67
N GLY A 196 2.13 -25.89 7.94
CA GLY A 196 3.04 -25.31 8.96
C GLY A 196 3.01 -23.78 9.02
N VAL A 197 1.95 -23.15 8.46
CA VAL A 197 1.82 -21.66 8.40
C VAL A 197 0.57 -21.15 9.15
N ALA A 198 -0.05 -21.97 10.00
CA ALA A 198 -1.17 -21.56 10.86
C ALA A 198 -0.64 -20.80 12.08
N ASP A 199 -0.10 -19.62 11.84
CA ASP A 199 0.42 -18.75 12.89
C ASP A 199 -0.69 -18.28 13.85
N SER A 200 -0.33 -18.11 15.12
CA SER A 200 -1.20 -17.58 16.16
C SER A 200 -0.75 -16.16 16.55
N GLY A 201 -1.65 -15.27 16.80
CA GLY A 201 -1.35 -13.88 17.15
C GLY A 201 -2.15 -12.93 16.27
N TRP A 202 -1.64 -11.74 16.03
CA TRP A 202 -2.33 -10.78 15.19
C TRP A 202 -1.59 -10.62 13.85
N GLY A 203 -1.98 -11.44 12.86
CA GLY A 203 -1.51 -11.32 11.48
C GLY A 203 -2.16 -10.13 10.78
N THR A 204 -1.38 -9.40 9.99
CA THR A 204 -1.83 -8.25 9.19
C THR A 204 -1.57 -8.49 7.70
N SER A 205 -0.77 -7.70 7.00
CA SER A 205 -0.43 -7.98 5.61
C SER A 205 0.44 -9.22 5.46
N SER A 206 0.40 -9.84 4.28
CA SER A 206 1.30 -10.93 3.89
C SER A 206 1.73 -10.75 2.44
N ALA A 207 2.85 -11.35 2.08
CA ALA A 207 3.37 -11.31 0.72
C ALA A 207 4.10 -12.60 0.36
N TRP A 208 4.04 -12.94 -0.93
CA TRP A 208 4.74 -14.07 -1.52
C TRP A 208 6.00 -13.59 -2.25
N LEU A 209 7.08 -14.33 -2.13
CA LEU A 209 8.37 -14.03 -2.78
C LEU A 209 9.22 -15.30 -2.81
N ASP A 210 10.18 -15.39 -3.73
CA ASP A 210 11.26 -16.37 -3.69
C ASP A 210 12.48 -15.68 -3.06
N PHE A 211 12.69 -15.89 -1.74
CA PHE A 211 13.76 -15.16 -1.04
C PHE A 211 15.12 -15.86 -1.10
N ASP A 212 15.18 -17.15 -1.33
CA ASP A 212 16.43 -17.89 -1.37
C ASP A 212 16.87 -18.31 -2.78
N GLY A 213 16.06 -17.99 -3.80
CA GLY A 213 16.38 -18.22 -5.22
C GLY A 213 16.21 -19.67 -5.64
N ASP A 214 15.37 -20.45 -4.93
CA ASP A 214 15.16 -21.86 -5.22
C ASP A 214 14.01 -22.14 -6.20
N GLY A 215 13.35 -21.08 -6.68
CA GLY A 215 12.26 -21.13 -7.66
C GLY A 215 10.91 -21.50 -7.07
N ARG A 216 10.74 -21.46 -5.74
CA ARG A 216 9.48 -21.65 -5.05
C ARG A 216 9.07 -20.37 -4.31
N LEU A 217 7.76 -20.12 -4.28
CA LEU A 217 7.23 -18.98 -3.54
C LEU A 217 7.19 -19.26 -2.04
N ASP A 218 7.91 -18.46 -1.31
CA ASP A 218 7.94 -18.38 0.15
C ASP A 218 6.91 -17.36 0.64
N LEU A 219 6.63 -17.36 1.94
CA LEU A 219 5.58 -16.52 2.52
C LEU A 219 6.12 -15.65 3.65
N PHE A 220 6.01 -14.33 3.50
CA PHE A 220 6.21 -13.38 4.59
C PHE A 220 4.88 -12.96 5.20
N VAL A 221 4.79 -12.96 6.55
CA VAL A 221 3.58 -12.61 7.30
C VAL A 221 3.90 -11.54 8.32
N CYS A 222 3.32 -10.37 8.15
CA CYS A 222 3.38 -9.28 9.11
C CYS A 222 2.63 -9.63 10.39
N ARG A 223 3.22 -9.26 11.54
CA ARG A 223 2.56 -9.32 12.84
C ARG A 223 2.59 -7.96 13.52
N TYR A 224 1.47 -7.61 14.18
CA TYR A 224 1.28 -6.28 14.72
C TYR A 224 1.74 -6.18 16.17
N VAL A 225 0.85 -6.22 17.12
CA VAL A 225 1.12 -6.05 18.53
C VAL A 225 0.61 -7.24 19.34
N ASP A 226 1.17 -7.44 20.53
CA ASP A 226 0.70 -8.43 21.49
C ASP A 226 -0.57 -7.93 22.21
N TRP A 227 -1.70 -8.07 21.54
CA TRP A 227 -3.01 -7.66 22.03
C TRP A 227 -3.97 -8.85 22.14
N THR A 228 -4.77 -8.85 23.18
CA THR A 228 -5.94 -9.72 23.37
C THR A 228 -7.00 -8.96 24.15
N PRO A 229 -8.29 -9.38 24.16
CA PRO A 229 -9.30 -8.73 25.00
C PRO A 229 -8.94 -8.65 26.48
N LYS A 230 -8.13 -9.60 26.98
CA LYS A 230 -7.65 -9.60 28.38
C LYS A 230 -6.49 -8.64 28.64
N LYS A 231 -5.77 -8.24 27.59
CA LYS A 231 -4.64 -7.29 27.62
C LYS A 231 -5.06 -5.89 27.21
N ASP A 232 -6.34 -5.70 26.88
CA ASP A 232 -6.85 -4.40 26.45
C ASP A 232 -6.70 -3.34 27.55
N LEU A 233 -6.37 -2.12 27.14
CA LEU A 233 -6.10 -1.00 28.03
C LEU A 233 -7.22 0.03 27.96
N PHE A 234 -7.36 0.81 29.02
CA PHE A 234 -8.23 1.99 28.99
C PHE A 234 -7.45 3.19 28.48
N CYS A 235 -7.74 3.61 27.24
CA CYS A 235 -7.22 4.83 26.64
C CYS A 235 -8.34 5.86 26.52
N THR A 236 -8.00 7.15 26.52
CA THR A 236 -8.98 8.22 26.49
C THR A 236 -8.39 9.48 25.84
N LEU A 237 -9.22 10.24 25.12
CA LEU A 237 -8.87 11.53 24.54
C LEU A 237 -9.27 12.70 25.47
N ASP A 238 -10.31 12.51 26.29
CA ASP A 238 -10.91 13.54 27.17
C ASP A 238 -10.68 13.29 28.67
N GLY A 239 -9.96 12.21 29.02
CA GLY A 239 -9.73 11.76 30.39
C GLY A 239 -10.88 10.99 31.04
N LYS A 240 -12.01 10.76 30.35
CA LYS A 240 -13.23 10.15 30.91
C LYS A 240 -13.81 9.04 30.03
N THR A 241 -13.94 9.30 28.74
CA THR A 241 -14.56 8.39 27.78
C THR A 241 -13.51 7.49 27.15
N LYS A 242 -13.76 6.17 27.08
CA LYS A 242 -12.84 5.23 26.44
C LYS A 242 -12.74 5.53 24.95
N SER A 243 -11.51 5.62 24.44
CA SER A 243 -11.15 5.72 23.03
C SER A 243 -10.31 4.51 22.61
N TYR A 244 -10.08 4.36 21.29
CA TYR A 244 -9.12 3.36 20.83
C TYR A 244 -7.71 3.70 21.30
N CYS A 245 -6.98 2.68 21.75
CA CYS A 245 -5.58 2.83 22.13
C CYS A 245 -4.69 2.93 20.90
N THR A 246 -3.58 3.66 21.04
CA THR A 246 -2.53 3.68 20.03
C THR A 246 -1.57 2.49 20.20
N PRO A 247 -0.88 2.04 19.14
CA PRO A 247 0.00 0.86 19.19
C PRO A 247 1.23 1.04 20.08
N GLU A 248 1.61 2.28 20.41
CA GLU A 248 2.72 2.57 21.34
C GLU A 248 2.48 1.97 22.74
N ARG A 249 1.22 1.74 23.10
CA ARG A 249 0.82 1.18 24.40
C ARG A 249 1.04 -0.33 24.50
N TYR A 250 1.32 -1.01 23.40
CA TYR A 250 1.47 -2.46 23.34
C TYR A 250 2.85 -2.84 22.80
N PRO A 251 3.45 -3.95 23.30
CA PRO A 251 4.68 -4.47 22.71
C PRO A 251 4.42 -4.97 21.29
N GLY A 252 5.39 -4.76 20.41
CA GLY A 252 5.39 -5.33 19.06
C GLY A 252 5.60 -6.85 19.10
N THR A 253 5.33 -7.50 17.98
CA THR A 253 5.57 -8.94 17.79
C THR A 253 6.36 -9.19 16.51
N PRO A 254 7.29 -10.18 16.52
CA PRO A 254 8.08 -10.46 15.31
C PRO A 254 7.19 -11.00 14.19
N SER A 255 7.40 -10.50 12.98
CA SER A 255 6.85 -11.07 11.74
C SER A 255 7.51 -12.42 11.43
N HIS A 256 6.90 -13.21 10.56
CA HIS A 256 7.41 -14.54 10.16
C HIS A 256 7.75 -14.60 8.68
N LEU A 257 8.85 -15.27 8.36
CA LEU A 257 9.20 -15.71 7.01
C LEU A 257 9.18 -17.23 6.98
N TYR A 258 8.31 -17.77 6.14
CA TYR A 258 8.15 -19.21 5.96
C TYR A 258 8.75 -19.63 4.62
N ARG A 259 9.78 -20.48 4.69
CA ARG A 259 10.40 -21.08 3.50
C ARG A 259 9.55 -22.23 2.97
N ASN A 260 9.27 -22.25 1.70
CA ASN A 260 8.55 -23.33 1.02
C ASN A 260 9.47 -24.53 0.77
N LEU A 261 9.14 -25.67 1.36
CA LEU A 261 9.89 -26.91 1.22
C LEU A 261 9.45 -27.75 0.01
N GLY A 262 8.46 -27.25 -0.76
CA GLY A 262 7.72 -28.06 -1.71
C GLY A 262 6.73 -29.02 -1.01
N ASN A 263 5.96 -29.76 -1.79
CA ASN A 263 4.95 -30.71 -1.28
C ASN A 263 3.92 -30.07 -0.32
N GLY A 264 3.63 -28.77 -0.48
CA GLY A 264 2.66 -28.04 0.33
C GLY A 264 3.08 -27.81 1.79
N ARG A 265 4.39 -27.78 2.10
CA ARG A 265 4.93 -27.57 3.45
C ARG A 265 5.90 -26.43 3.50
N PHE A 266 5.92 -25.75 4.65
CA PHE A 266 6.81 -24.64 4.95
C PHE A 266 7.58 -24.88 6.25
N GLU A 267 8.74 -24.22 6.39
CA GLU A 267 9.50 -24.10 7.64
C GLU A 267 9.66 -22.63 8.04
N ASP A 268 9.66 -22.33 9.33
CA ASP A 268 9.93 -20.98 9.82
C ASP A 268 11.43 -20.65 9.66
N ALA A 269 11.73 -19.80 8.69
CA ALA A 269 13.07 -19.33 8.36
C ALA A 269 13.43 -17.99 9.05
N THR A 270 12.52 -17.37 9.79
CA THR A 270 12.63 -15.99 10.32
C THR A 270 13.98 -15.69 10.97
N LYS A 271 14.44 -16.55 11.88
CA LYS A 271 15.72 -16.34 12.58
C LYS A 271 16.92 -16.63 11.68
N LYS A 272 16.83 -17.67 10.85
CA LYS A 272 17.90 -18.08 9.93
C LYS A 272 18.12 -17.02 8.86
N ALA A 273 17.05 -16.41 8.38
CA ALA A 273 17.09 -15.33 7.39
C ALA A 273 17.54 -13.97 7.96
N GLY A 274 17.74 -13.84 9.28
CA GLY A 274 18.21 -12.60 9.89
C GLY A 274 17.16 -11.51 10.10
N ILE A 275 15.87 -11.84 9.95
CA ILE A 275 14.78 -10.83 10.03
C ILE A 275 13.99 -10.87 11.35
N TYR A 276 14.42 -11.66 12.32
CA TYR A 276 13.75 -11.75 13.63
C TYR A 276 13.88 -10.45 14.42
N ASN A 277 12.79 -9.71 14.60
CA ASN A 277 12.75 -8.44 15.31
C ASN A 277 11.51 -8.35 16.21
N THR A 278 11.71 -8.25 17.53
CA THR A 278 10.63 -8.17 18.53
C THR A 278 10.01 -6.79 18.67
N ASN A 279 10.59 -5.77 18.04
CA ASN A 279 10.11 -4.39 18.11
C ASN A 279 9.22 -4.02 16.92
N GLN A 280 8.97 -4.96 16.02
CA GLN A 280 8.08 -4.73 14.87
C GLN A 280 6.64 -4.52 15.32
N LYS A 281 5.96 -3.63 14.60
CA LYS A 281 4.51 -3.42 14.64
C LYS A 281 4.02 -3.36 13.19
N ALA A 282 4.27 -4.47 12.49
CA ALA A 282 4.16 -4.53 11.05
C ALA A 282 2.68 -4.52 10.60
N LEU A 283 2.35 -3.61 9.70
CA LEU A 283 1.04 -3.49 9.08
C LEU A 283 1.09 -3.73 7.58
N GLY A 284 2.11 -3.24 6.89
CA GLY A 284 2.28 -3.39 5.44
C GLY A 284 3.59 -4.09 5.10
N VAL A 285 3.60 -4.81 3.98
CA VAL A 285 4.80 -5.41 3.38
C VAL A 285 4.71 -5.33 1.87
N ALA A 286 5.84 -5.02 1.22
CA ALA A 286 5.95 -5.06 -0.23
C ALA A 286 7.33 -5.61 -0.63
N PRO A 287 7.37 -6.79 -1.28
CA PRO A 287 8.55 -7.30 -1.95
C PRO A 287 8.90 -6.43 -3.16
N TYR A 288 10.18 -6.19 -3.42
CA TYR A 288 10.65 -5.48 -4.60
C TYR A 288 12.18 -5.54 -4.69
N ASP A 289 12.73 -5.71 -5.89
CA ASP A 289 14.17 -5.57 -6.13
C ASP A 289 14.52 -4.07 -6.25
N PHE A 290 14.79 -3.40 -5.11
CA PHE A 290 14.95 -1.94 -5.06
C PHE A 290 16.34 -1.47 -5.51
N ASP A 291 17.36 -2.31 -5.44
CA ASP A 291 18.74 -1.99 -5.87
C ASP A 291 19.13 -2.57 -7.23
N GLY A 292 18.23 -3.35 -7.85
CA GLY A 292 18.39 -3.88 -9.20
C GLY A 292 19.35 -5.06 -9.30
N ASP A 293 19.70 -5.71 -8.17
CA ASP A 293 20.65 -6.82 -8.14
C ASP A 293 20.04 -8.17 -8.54
N GLY A 294 18.74 -8.23 -8.77
CA GLY A 294 18.02 -9.41 -9.22
C GLY A 294 17.46 -10.27 -8.10
N LYS A 295 17.62 -9.87 -6.84
CA LYS A 295 17.06 -10.57 -5.69
C LYS A 295 15.91 -9.76 -5.10
N THR A 296 14.87 -10.44 -4.69
CA THR A 296 13.73 -9.77 -4.07
C THR A 296 14.06 -9.35 -2.65
N ASP A 297 13.96 -8.04 -2.38
CA ASP A 297 14.08 -7.42 -1.08
C ASP A 297 12.70 -7.24 -0.44
N LEU A 298 12.65 -6.78 0.82
CA LEU A 298 11.40 -6.56 1.55
C LEU A 298 11.38 -5.21 2.24
N LEU A 299 10.37 -4.40 1.97
CA LEU A 299 10.01 -3.32 2.87
C LEU A 299 8.89 -3.77 3.81
N VAL A 300 9.06 -3.51 5.12
CA VAL A 300 8.05 -3.71 6.16
C VAL A 300 7.72 -2.38 6.81
N ALA A 301 6.48 -1.93 6.64
CA ALA A 301 5.95 -0.72 7.27
C ALA A 301 5.48 -1.01 8.68
N ASN A 302 6.06 -0.30 9.66
CA ASN A 302 5.78 -0.48 11.07
C ASN A 302 5.05 0.74 11.64
N ASP A 303 3.92 0.50 12.30
CA ASP A 303 3.14 1.54 12.95
C ASP A 303 3.83 2.00 14.25
N THR A 304 4.24 3.28 14.29
CA THR A 304 4.94 3.89 15.43
C THR A 304 6.26 3.20 15.84
N ALA A 305 6.85 2.44 14.93
CA ALA A 305 8.18 1.86 15.07
C ALA A 305 8.99 2.09 13.78
N PRO A 306 10.33 2.01 13.79
CA PRO A 306 11.13 2.16 12.58
C PRO A 306 10.72 1.15 11.51
N ASN A 307 10.56 1.60 10.26
CA ASN A 307 10.36 0.68 9.14
C ASN A 307 11.63 -0.16 8.91
N ASN A 308 11.45 -1.39 8.46
CA ASN A 308 12.58 -2.24 8.07
C ASN A 308 12.66 -2.31 6.54
N LEU A 309 13.84 -2.08 6.00
CA LEU A 309 14.17 -2.38 4.61
C LEU A 309 15.20 -3.51 4.60
N TYR A 310 14.74 -4.70 4.34
CA TYR A 310 15.54 -5.90 4.31
C TYR A 310 16.12 -6.13 2.91
N ARG A 311 17.42 -5.85 2.74
CA ARG A 311 18.18 -6.16 1.53
C ARG A 311 18.50 -7.64 1.49
N ASN A 312 18.16 -8.31 0.41
CA ASN A 312 18.48 -9.73 0.18
C ASN A 312 19.95 -9.91 -0.22
N LYS A 313 20.73 -10.54 0.62
CA LYS A 313 22.18 -10.81 0.38
C LYS A 313 22.41 -12.05 -0.47
N GLY A 314 21.34 -12.75 -0.87
CA GLY A 314 21.39 -14.08 -1.44
C GLY A 314 21.62 -15.19 -0.41
N GLY A 315 21.40 -16.44 -0.83
CA GLY A 315 21.56 -17.59 0.06
C GLY A 315 20.55 -17.63 1.23
N GLY A 316 19.42 -16.95 1.10
CA GLY A 316 18.34 -16.94 2.09
C GLY A 316 18.62 -16.05 3.31
N VAL A 317 19.44 -15.01 3.17
CA VAL A 317 19.82 -14.10 4.27
C VAL A 317 19.55 -12.65 3.88
N PHE A 318 18.92 -11.92 4.79
CA PHE A 318 18.65 -10.49 4.68
C PHE A 318 19.53 -9.65 5.63
N GLU A 319 19.74 -8.40 5.25
CA GLU A 319 20.33 -7.34 6.06
C GLU A 319 19.33 -6.18 6.17
N ASP A 320 19.01 -5.73 7.40
CA ASP A 320 18.17 -4.54 7.59
C ASP A 320 19.00 -3.28 7.33
N VAL A 321 18.72 -2.62 6.22
CA VAL A 321 19.38 -1.37 5.79
C VAL A 321 18.46 -0.16 5.92
N GLY A 322 17.31 -0.29 6.57
CA GLY A 322 16.28 0.76 6.62
C GLY A 322 16.77 2.09 7.19
N VAL A 323 17.66 2.06 8.19
CA VAL A 323 18.25 3.27 8.79
C VAL A 323 19.26 3.90 7.84
N GLU A 324 20.19 3.10 7.31
CA GLU A 324 21.26 3.53 6.39
C GLU A 324 20.66 4.05 5.07
N ALA A 325 19.61 3.40 4.59
CA ALA A 325 18.89 3.81 3.38
C ALA A 325 17.98 5.03 3.58
N GLY A 326 17.70 5.44 4.83
CA GLY A 326 16.93 6.63 5.16
C GLY A 326 15.40 6.46 5.07
N VAL A 327 14.87 5.23 5.17
CA VAL A 327 13.41 4.95 5.11
C VAL A 327 12.82 4.52 6.46
N ALA A 328 13.66 4.25 7.46
CA ALA A 328 13.22 3.74 8.75
C ALA A 328 12.45 4.78 9.58
N VAL A 329 12.88 6.06 9.53
CA VAL A 329 12.38 7.16 10.34
C VAL A 329 12.31 8.45 9.52
N ASP A 330 11.63 9.48 10.03
CA ASP A 330 11.62 10.80 9.41
C ASP A 330 12.97 11.56 9.61
N GLU A 331 13.10 12.73 8.99
CA GLU A 331 14.29 13.58 9.08
C GLU A 331 14.65 14.05 10.52
N ALA A 332 13.68 13.96 11.43
CA ALA A 332 13.88 14.25 12.85
C ALA A 332 14.18 12.98 13.69
N GLY A 333 14.37 11.82 13.05
CA GLY A 333 14.62 10.53 13.69
C GLY A 333 13.40 9.92 14.39
N ARG A 334 12.16 10.32 14.00
CA ARG A 334 10.92 9.81 14.58
C ARG A 334 10.30 8.76 13.68
N SER A 335 9.78 7.68 14.28
CA SER A 335 8.94 6.72 13.58
C SER A 335 7.58 7.33 13.26
N ARG A 336 7.03 7.01 12.09
CA ARG A 336 5.68 7.39 11.69
C ARG A 336 4.71 6.23 11.93
N GLY A 337 3.41 6.52 11.95
CA GLY A 337 2.38 5.49 11.94
C GLY A 337 2.22 4.93 10.52
N ALA A 338 3.15 4.07 10.12
CA ALA A 338 3.22 3.52 8.76
C ALA A 338 2.31 2.30 8.59
N MET A 339 1.54 2.25 7.48
CA MET A 339 0.53 1.23 7.23
C MET A 339 0.72 0.54 5.88
N GLY A 340 0.01 0.95 4.84
CA GLY A 340 0.15 0.38 3.50
C GLY A 340 1.41 0.85 2.78
N VAL A 341 1.86 0.03 1.85
CA VAL A 341 3.14 0.21 1.16
C VAL A 341 3.00 -0.16 -0.33
N ALA A 342 3.64 0.62 -1.21
CA ALA A 342 3.69 0.32 -2.64
C ALA A 342 5.00 0.79 -3.27
N TRP A 343 5.46 0.03 -4.27
CA TRP A 343 6.57 0.38 -5.14
C TRP A 343 6.07 0.79 -6.53
N GLY A 344 6.79 1.70 -7.18
CA GLY A 344 6.46 2.12 -8.55
C GLY A 344 7.63 2.80 -9.25
N ASP A 345 7.56 2.84 -10.59
CA ASP A 345 8.48 3.59 -11.45
C ASP A 345 7.84 4.94 -11.82
N THR A 346 8.08 5.98 -11.03
CA THR A 346 7.47 7.29 -11.25
C THR A 346 8.34 8.25 -12.06
N LYS A 347 9.56 7.83 -12.45
CA LYS A 347 10.53 8.69 -13.12
C LYS A 347 11.12 8.10 -14.41
N ASN A 348 10.28 7.46 -15.24
CA ASN A 348 10.63 6.95 -16.56
C ASN A 348 11.79 5.94 -16.55
N GLY A 349 11.70 4.88 -15.78
CA GLY A 349 12.72 3.83 -15.69
C GLY A 349 13.98 4.23 -14.91
N ARG A 350 13.95 5.37 -14.23
CA ARG A 350 15.06 5.84 -13.40
C ARG A 350 14.80 5.51 -11.93
N GLY A 351 15.37 4.40 -11.47
CA GLY A 351 15.30 3.99 -10.08
C GLY A 351 13.92 3.50 -9.62
N ALA A 352 13.70 3.51 -8.32
CA ALA A 352 12.49 3.03 -7.68
C ALA A 352 11.86 4.12 -6.79
N THR A 353 10.54 4.16 -6.76
CA THR A 353 9.75 5.02 -5.85
C THR A 353 8.99 4.16 -4.87
N LEU A 354 9.12 4.49 -3.59
CA LEU A 354 8.42 3.86 -2.48
C LEU A 354 7.38 4.83 -1.92
N ALA A 355 6.12 4.42 -1.86
CA ALA A 355 5.06 5.15 -1.17
C ALA A 355 4.63 4.40 0.10
N ILE A 356 4.45 5.14 1.22
CA ILE A 356 3.95 4.60 2.49
C ILE A 356 2.81 5.48 2.99
N GLY A 357 1.67 4.84 3.28
CA GLY A 357 0.54 5.47 3.96
C GLY A 357 0.86 5.68 5.44
N ASN A 358 0.67 6.92 5.94
CA ASN A 358 0.96 7.26 7.33
C ASN A 358 -0.26 7.84 8.03
N PHE A 359 -0.17 7.99 9.35
CA PHE A 359 -1.22 8.54 10.20
C PHE A 359 -1.54 10.01 9.84
N SER A 360 -2.67 10.53 10.32
CA SER A 360 -3.02 11.95 10.18
C SER A 360 -2.00 12.84 10.90
N ASN A 361 -1.78 14.05 10.35
CA ASN A 361 -0.73 15.00 10.76
C ASN A 361 0.71 14.52 10.53
N GLU A 362 0.88 13.44 9.75
CA GLU A 362 2.16 12.98 9.23
C GLU A 362 2.15 13.05 7.70
N LEU A 363 3.28 13.45 7.09
CA LEU A 363 3.40 13.41 5.64
C LEU A 363 3.29 11.95 5.17
N LYS A 364 2.52 11.71 4.11
CA LYS A 364 2.57 10.41 3.42
C LYS A 364 3.94 10.30 2.78
N SER A 365 4.67 9.22 3.12
CA SER A 365 6.04 9.09 2.67
C SER A 365 6.08 8.77 1.18
N LEU A 366 6.93 9.50 0.47
CA LEU A 366 7.27 9.24 -0.92
C LEU A 366 8.78 9.32 -1.05
N TYR A 367 9.43 8.17 -1.09
CA TYR A 367 10.87 8.04 -1.17
C TYR A 367 11.29 7.62 -2.58
N TRP A 368 12.37 8.19 -3.08
CA TRP A 368 12.94 7.82 -4.37
C TRP A 368 14.41 7.47 -4.25
N THR A 369 14.85 6.43 -4.95
CA THR A 369 16.24 6.06 -5.09
C THR A 369 16.61 5.81 -6.56
N ASP A 370 17.82 6.19 -6.94
CA ASP A 370 18.39 5.91 -8.26
C ASP A 370 19.06 4.52 -8.30
N LYS A 371 19.74 4.16 -7.21
CA LYS A 371 20.62 2.97 -7.15
C LYS A 371 20.39 2.07 -5.94
N GLY A 372 19.36 2.31 -5.15
CA GLY A 372 19.06 1.52 -3.97
C GLY A 372 19.92 1.79 -2.72
N ASP A 373 20.97 2.64 -2.80
CA ASP A 373 21.84 2.88 -1.64
C ASP A 373 21.21 3.81 -0.60
N VAL A 374 20.64 4.93 -1.07
CA VAL A 374 20.00 5.96 -0.23
C VAL A 374 18.71 6.42 -0.90
N PHE A 375 17.67 6.59 -0.10
CA PHE A 375 16.41 7.15 -0.54
C PHE A 375 16.29 8.63 -0.20
N LEU A 376 15.82 9.40 -1.15
CA LEU A 376 15.48 10.81 -0.96
C LEU A 376 14.02 10.93 -0.58
N ASP A 377 13.71 11.60 0.53
CA ASP A 377 12.32 11.93 0.89
C ASP A 377 11.81 13.07 -0.03
N GLU A 378 10.98 12.70 -0.98
CA GLU A 378 10.34 13.63 -1.91
C GLU A 378 8.94 14.07 -1.46
N SER A 379 8.46 13.55 -0.33
CA SER A 379 7.12 13.88 0.20
C SER A 379 6.83 15.38 0.24
N PRO A 380 7.76 16.25 0.71
CA PRO A 380 7.49 17.68 0.79
C PRO A 380 7.38 18.38 -0.58
N LYS A 381 8.04 17.86 -1.61
CA LYS A 381 8.20 18.50 -2.93
C LYS A 381 7.32 17.88 -4.02
N SER A 382 6.91 16.64 -3.85
CA SER A 382 6.15 15.87 -4.85
C SER A 382 4.74 16.41 -5.10
N GLY A 383 4.18 17.17 -4.17
CA GLY A 383 2.76 17.56 -4.14
C GLY A 383 1.89 16.60 -3.29
N VAL A 384 2.36 15.42 -2.97
CA VAL A 384 1.62 14.41 -2.19
C VAL A 384 1.58 14.78 -0.70
N GLY A 385 2.74 14.99 -0.07
CA GLY A 385 2.84 15.14 1.37
C GLY A 385 1.97 16.27 1.95
N PRO A 386 2.17 17.55 1.56
CA PRO A 386 1.42 18.66 2.14
C PRO A 386 -0.09 18.56 1.91
N SER A 387 -0.54 18.09 0.73
CA SER A 387 -1.96 18.04 0.38
C SER A 387 -2.70 16.86 1.01
N SER A 388 -1.99 15.87 1.55
CA SER A 388 -2.54 14.71 2.25
C SER A 388 -2.29 14.72 3.77
N LEU A 389 -1.72 15.79 4.33
CA LEU A 389 -1.25 15.85 5.72
C LEU A 389 -2.33 15.45 6.74
N LEU A 390 -3.57 15.91 6.56
CA LEU A 390 -4.68 15.64 7.48
C LEU A 390 -5.30 14.25 7.27
N SER A 391 -4.99 13.57 6.17
CA SER A 391 -5.51 12.24 5.90
C SER A 391 -4.79 11.18 6.75
N LEU A 392 -5.52 10.14 7.14
CA LEU A 392 -4.99 8.89 7.67
C LEU A 392 -5.10 7.86 6.56
N THR A 393 -3.97 7.37 6.05
CA THR A 393 -3.91 6.54 4.86
C THR A 393 -3.56 5.10 5.21
N PHE A 394 -4.43 4.16 4.87
CA PHE A 394 -4.19 2.73 4.98
C PHE A 394 -3.74 2.13 3.64
N GLY A 395 -4.66 1.93 2.71
CA GLY A 395 -4.32 1.39 1.39
C GLY A 395 -3.57 2.41 0.54
N VAL A 396 -2.55 1.93 -0.17
CA VAL A 396 -1.74 2.73 -1.09
C VAL A 396 -1.26 1.87 -2.24
N PHE A 397 -1.38 2.35 -3.48
CA PHE A 397 -0.80 1.67 -4.64
C PHE A 397 -0.54 2.63 -5.79
N PHE A 398 0.38 2.23 -6.66
CA PHE A 398 0.61 2.86 -7.95
C PHE A 398 -0.14 2.12 -9.06
N PHE A 399 -0.75 2.85 -9.98
CA PHE A 399 -1.38 2.34 -11.20
C PHE A 399 -1.52 3.48 -12.21
N ASP A 400 -1.65 3.17 -13.48
CA ASP A 400 -1.81 4.16 -14.55
C ASP A 400 -3.31 4.40 -14.79
N ALA A 401 -3.89 5.41 -14.14
CA ALA A 401 -5.33 5.66 -14.11
C ALA A 401 -5.89 6.23 -15.43
N ASP A 402 -5.08 7.01 -16.18
CA ASP A 402 -5.46 7.65 -17.44
C ASP A 402 -4.73 7.06 -18.66
N LEU A 403 -3.99 5.97 -18.44
CA LEU A 403 -3.22 5.24 -19.46
C LEU A 403 -2.20 6.10 -20.21
N ASP A 404 -1.66 7.12 -19.53
CA ASP A 404 -0.68 8.01 -20.15
C ASP A 404 0.75 7.46 -20.11
N GLY A 405 0.95 6.28 -19.48
CA GLY A 405 2.22 5.58 -19.35
C GLY A 405 3.03 6.03 -18.13
N ARG A 406 2.43 6.76 -17.20
CA ARG A 406 3.05 7.17 -15.93
C ARG A 406 2.21 6.65 -14.76
N PRO A 407 2.80 5.88 -13.84
CA PRO A 407 2.05 5.41 -12.68
C PRO A 407 1.59 6.57 -11.79
N ASP A 408 0.29 6.61 -11.53
CA ASP A 408 -0.41 7.49 -10.62
C ASP A 408 -0.45 6.89 -9.22
N LEU A 409 -0.77 7.68 -8.20
CA LEU A 409 -0.78 7.23 -6.80
C LEU A 409 -2.18 7.37 -6.20
N LEU A 410 -2.75 6.26 -5.71
CA LEU A 410 -3.96 6.27 -4.90
C LEU A 410 -3.64 6.16 -3.42
N LEU A 411 -4.32 6.98 -2.61
CA LEU A 411 -4.34 6.92 -1.15
C LEU A 411 -5.76 6.60 -0.67
N ALA A 412 -5.96 5.45 -0.03
CA ALA A 412 -7.22 5.05 0.58
C ALA A 412 -7.26 5.50 2.05
N ASN A 413 -8.11 6.49 2.35
CA ASN A 413 -8.09 7.24 3.59
C ASN A 413 -9.29 6.93 4.49
N GLY A 414 -9.08 7.06 5.81
CA GLY A 414 -10.13 6.93 6.81
C GLY A 414 -9.58 6.84 8.23
N HIS A 415 -10.05 7.71 9.12
CA HIS A 415 -9.54 7.74 10.50
C HIS A 415 -9.96 6.52 11.32
N VAL A 416 -9.27 6.26 12.43
CA VAL A 416 -9.55 5.14 13.35
C VAL A 416 -10.53 5.53 14.48
N GLU A 417 -10.58 6.80 14.87
CA GLU A 417 -11.43 7.28 15.97
C GLU A 417 -12.63 8.09 15.44
N PRO A 418 -13.87 7.60 15.62
CA PRO A 418 -15.07 8.28 15.14
C PRO A 418 -15.27 9.69 15.70
N THR A 419 -14.77 9.95 16.92
CA THR A 419 -14.91 11.24 17.61
C THR A 419 -13.68 12.15 17.45
N VAL A 420 -12.81 11.88 16.48
CA VAL A 420 -11.57 12.64 16.28
C VAL A 420 -11.77 14.14 16.16
N GLN A 421 -12.88 14.58 15.54
CA GLN A 421 -13.20 16.02 15.37
C GLN A 421 -13.46 16.77 16.69
N GLU A 422 -13.74 16.05 17.79
CA GLU A 422 -13.88 16.67 19.10
C GLU A 422 -12.56 17.25 19.63
N VAL A 423 -11.43 16.62 19.24
CA VAL A 423 -10.07 16.99 19.65
C VAL A 423 -9.22 17.58 18.53
N GLN A 424 -9.51 17.22 17.28
CA GLN A 424 -8.81 17.70 16.07
C GLN A 424 -9.82 18.20 15.05
N LYS A 425 -10.14 19.51 15.10
CA LYS A 425 -11.24 20.13 14.33
C LYS A 425 -11.18 19.89 12.83
N ASP A 426 -9.97 19.85 12.27
CA ASP A 426 -9.73 19.75 10.83
C ASP A 426 -9.59 18.30 10.33
N VAL A 427 -9.60 17.29 11.22
CA VAL A 427 -9.49 15.88 10.88
C VAL A 427 -10.85 15.22 10.99
N THR A 428 -11.32 14.59 9.90
CA THR A 428 -12.62 13.89 9.86
C THR A 428 -12.43 12.38 10.04
N TYR A 429 -13.47 11.68 10.51
CA TYR A 429 -13.48 10.21 10.60
C TYR A 429 -13.57 9.56 9.22
N ALA A 430 -14.61 9.90 8.44
CA ALA A 430 -14.69 9.54 7.04
C ALA A 430 -13.89 10.54 6.21
N GLN A 431 -12.98 10.06 5.38
CA GLN A 431 -12.07 10.85 4.57
C GLN A 431 -12.16 10.41 3.10
N ALA A 432 -12.06 11.36 2.18
CA ALA A 432 -12.04 11.02 0.77
C ALA A 432 -10.75 10.26 0.43
N PRO A 433 -10.79 9.18 -0.37
CA PRO A 433 -9.62 8.71 -1.08
C PRO A 433 -9.01 9.85 -1.91
N ILE A 434 -7.72 9.78 -2.17
CA ILE A 434 -7.05 10.82 -2.98
C ILE A 434 -6.31 10.14 -4.11
N LEU A 435 -6.63 10.54 -5.34
CA LEU A 435 -5.87 10.16 -6.51
C LEU A 435 -4.94 11.31 -6.92
N TYR A 436 -3.69 10.98 -7.15
CA TYR A 436 -2.68 11.88 -7.65
C TYR A 436 -2.18 11.41 -9.01
N CYS A 437 -2.40 12.21 -10.06
CA CYS A 437 -1.81 11.95 -11.36
C CYS A 437 -0.34 12.37 -11.40
N ASN A 438 0.49 11.51 -11.97
CA ASN A 438 1.92 11.72 -12.14
C ASN A 438 2.18 12.71 -13.28
N ALA A 439 2.54 13.94 -12.96
CA ALA A 439 2.85 14.99 -13.93
C ALA A 439 4.25 14.86 -14.57
N GLY A 440 4.97 13.77 -14.28
CA GLY A 440 6.36 13.54 -14.68
C GLY A 440 7.38 13.98 -13.64
N ASP A 441 8.58 13.40 -13.71
CA ASP A 441 9.72 13.67 -12.82
C ASP A 441 9.40 13.54 -11.31
N GLY A 442 8.47 12.64 -10.94
CA GLY A 442 8.06 12.41 -9.56
C GLY A 442 7.20 13.53 -8.96
N ARG A 443 6.63 14.43 -9.78
CA ARG A 443 5.64 15.40 -9.35
C ARG A 443 4.23 14.85 -9.52
N PHE A 444 3.39 15.07 -8.54
CA PHE A 444 2.03 14.60 -8.49
C PHE A 444 1.03 15.74 -8.34
N LEU A 445 -0.05 15.67 -9.08
CA LEU A 445 -1.16 16.62 -9.02
C LEU A 445 -2.41 15.89 -8.55
N ARG A 446 -3.06 16.41 -7.51
CA ARG A 446 -4.33 15.84 -7.06
C ARG A 446 -5.35 15.91 -8.20
N ALA A 447 -5.95 14.78 -8.53
CA ALA A 447 -7.00 14.69 -9.55
C ALA A 447 -8.40 14.94 -8.96
N ALA A 448 -9.33 15.38 -9.82
CA ALA A 448 -10.76 15.19 -9.57
C ALA A 448 -11.13 13.80 -10.12
N ALA A 449 -11.69 12.94 -9.27
CA ALA A 449 -11.81 11.51 -9.55
C ALA A 449 -13.27 10.97 -9.52
N GLY A 450 -14.27 11.84 -9.69
CA GLY A 450 -15.68 11.45 -9.74
C GLY A 450 -16.18 10.90 -8.41
N ASP A 451 -16.87 9.74 -8.43
CA ASP A 451 -17.43 9.13 -7.22
C ASP A 451 -16.35 8.68 -6.23
N LEU A 452 -15.11 8.50 -6.68
CA LEU A 452 -13.96 8.16 -5.83
C LEU A 452 -13.65 9.26 -4.81
N ASP A 453 -14.01 10.52 -5.07
CA ASP A 453 -13.84 11.64 -4.14
C ASP A 453 -14.80 11.60 -2.94
N ALA A 454 -15.76 10.66 -2.93
CA ALA A 454 -16.75 10.55 -1.84
C ALA A 454 -16.10 9.98 -0.57
N PRO A 455 -16.24 10.65 0.59
CA PRO A 455 -15.64 10.20 1.85
C PRO A 455 -16.07 8.79 2.26
N MET A 456 -15.13 8.04 2.83
CA MET A 456 -15.35 6.74 3.44
C MET A 456 -14.31 6.50 4.56
N VAL A 457 -14.45 5.41 5.29
CA VAL A 457 -13.42 4.97 6.25
C VAL A 457 -12.68 3.80 5.60
N ALA A 458 -11.83 4.11 4.63
CA ALA A 458 -11.16 3.08 3.85
C ALA A 458 -10.07 2.34 4.63
N ARG A 459 -9.83 1.07 4.24
CA ARG A 459 -8.76 0.21 4.74
C ARG A 459 -8.07 -0.49 3.57
N GLY A 460 -8.50 -1.68 3.21
CA GLY A 460 -7.95 -2.42 2.07
C GLY A 460 -8.26 -1.74 0.74
N ALA A 461 -7.31 -1.83 -0.17
CA ALA A 461 -7.40 -1.23 -1.49
C ALA A 461 -6.67 -2.09 -2.52
N ALA A 462 -7.33 -2.35 -3.65
CA ALA A 462 -6.79 -3.09 -4.78
C ALA A 462 -7.26 -2.48 -6.10
N TYR A 463 -6.68 -2.95 -7.19
CA TYR A 463 -7.08 -2.61 -8.56
C TYR A 463 -7.14 -3.86 -9.44
N ALA A 464 -7.97 -3.81 -10.47
CA ALA A 464 -8.06 -4.82 -11.52
C ALA A 464 -8.81 -4.27 -12.72
N ASP A 465 -8.66 -4.86 -13.90
CA ASP A 465 -9.51 -4.64 -15.06
C ASP A 465 -10.74 -5.55 -14.96
N LEU A 466 -11.79 -5.10 -14.28
CA LEU A 466 -12.96 -5.92 -13.92
C LEU A 466 -13.91 -6.13 -15.09
N ASP A 467 -14.05 -5.18 -16.00
CA ASP A 467 -14.97 -5.25 -17.14
C ASP A 467 -14.28 -5.63 -18.45
N GLY A 468 -12.97 -5.75 -18.42
CA GLY A 468 -12.20 -6.22 -19.54
C GLY A 468 -12.01 -5.14 -20.63
N ASP A 469 -12.05 -3.86 -20.32
CA ASP A 469 -11.88 -2.77 -21.30
C ASP A 469 -10.41 -2.31 -21.46
N GLY A 470 -9.52 -2.79 -20.54
CA GLY A 470 -8.08 -2.55 -20.62
C GLY A 470 -7.58 -1.44 -19.72
N ASP A 471 -8.45 -0.76 -18.98
CA ASP A 471 -8.06 0.13 -17.92
C ASP A 471 -8.22 -0.52 -16.52
N LEU A 472 -7.76 0.16 -15.49
CA LEU A 472 -7.78 -0.38 -14.15
C LEU A 472 -8.88 0.28 -13.31
N ASP A 473 -9.73 -0.57 -12.76
CA ASP A 473 -10.78 -0.24 -11.81
C ASP A 473 -10.25 -0.29 -10.38
N VAL A 474 -10.93 0.36 -9.46
CA VAL A 474 -10.50 0.48 -8.06
C VAL A 474 -11.49 -0.20 -7.12
N ILE A 475 -10.99 -0.99 -6.20
CA ILE A 475 -11.75 -1.67 -5.15
C ILE A 475 -11.29 -1.17 -3.79
N LEU A 476 -12.21 -0.62 -2.98
CA LEU A 476 -11.94 -0.14 -1.63
C LEU A 476 -12.87 -0.82 -0.62
N VAL A 477 -12.30 -1.22 0.52
CA VAL A 477 -13.08 -1.79 1.63
C VAL A 477 -13.24 -0.76 2.75
N GLY A 478 -14.50 -0.48 3.11
CA GLY A 478 -14.83 0.42 4.21
C GLY A 478 -14.83 -0.30 5.55
N SER A 479 -14.15 0.25 6.57
CA SER A 479 -14.20 -0.27 7.94
C SER A 479 -15.60 -0.11 8.52
N GLY A 480 -16.27 -1.23 8.82
CA GLY A 480 -17.65 -1.24 9.31
C GLY A 480 -18.68 -0.76 8.27
N GLY A 481 -18.33 -0.76 6.99
CA GLY A 481 -19.16 -0.28 5.90
C GLY A 481 -19.09 -1.18 4.65
N PRO A 482 -19.84 -0.82 3.60
CA PRO A 482 -19.84 -1.56 2.35
C PRO A 482 -18.48 -1.45 1.65
N ALA A 483 -18.14 -2.49 0.87
CA ALA A 483 -17.12 -2.36 -0.15
C ALA A 483 -17.63 -1.44 -1.26
N ARG A 484 -16.73 -0.67 -1.85
CA ARG A 484 -16.99 0.17 -3.03
C ARG A 484 -16.13 -0.33 -4.18
N VAL A 485 -16.74 -0.45 -5.35
CA VAL A 485 -16.07 -0.84 -6.58
C VAL A 485 -16.31 0.26 -7.61
N TYR A 486 -15.24 0.85 -8.06
CA TYR A 486 -15.26 2.00 -8.94
C TYR A 486 -14.76 1.60 -10.32
N LEU A 487 -15.64 1.60 -11.30
CA LEU A 487 -15.25 1.41 -12.69
C LEU A 487 -14.62 2.70 -13.22
N ASN A 488 -13.51 2.55 -13.91
CA ASN A 488 -12.82 3.65 -14.57
C ASN A 488 -13.56 4.02 -15.84
N ARG A 489 -14.12 5.22 -15.90
CA ARG A 489 -14.86 5.77 -17.05
C ARG A 489 -14.20 7.04 -17.57
N THR A 490 -12.89 7.14 -17.43
CA THR A 490 -12.10 8.24 -17.96
C THR A 490 -12.17 8.24 -19.48
N ASP A 491 -12.51 9.38 -20.07
CA ASP A 491 -12.46 9.54 -21.53
C ASP A 491 -11.02 9.37 -22.00
N LYS A 492 -10.77 8.35 -22.84
CA LYS A 492 -9.41 7.95 -23.20
C LYS A 492 -9.14 8.11 -24.68
N PRO A 493 -8.17 8.96 -25.04
CA PRO A 493 -7.46 8.82 -26.30
C PRO A 493 -6.39 7.72 -26.24
N ASN A 494 -6.10 7.17 -25.05
CA ASN A 494 -4.96 6.29 -24.77
C ASN A 494 -5.39 4.81 -24.80
N ALA A 495 -4.52 3.96 -25.32
CA ALA A 495 -4.66 2.51 -25.24
C ALA A 495 -3.73 1.95 -24.16
N SER A 496 -3.96 0.71 -23.75
CA SER A 496 -3.07 -0.05 -22.90
C SER A 496 -2.59 -1.33 -23.57
N VAL A 497 -1.54 -1.93 -23.03
CA VAL A 497 -1.15 -3.31 -23.26
C VAL A 497 -1.20 -4.04 -21.92
N ARG A 498 -1.88 -5.19 -21.92
CA ARG A 498 -2.03 -6.05 -20.73
C ARG A 498 -1.15 -7.27 -20.86
N VAL A 499 -0.30 -7.54 -19.86
CA VAL A 499 0.70 -8.60 -19.91
C VAL A 499 0.56 -9.51 -18.69
N LYS A 500 0.04 -10.73 -18.90
CA LYS A 500 0.08 -11.81 -17.91
C LYS A 500 1.41 -12.55 -18.10
N LEU A 501 2.22 -12.64 -17.05
CA LEU A 501 3.45 -13.41 -17.04
C LEU A 501 3.18 -14.84 -16.58
N ALA A 502 3.87 -15.80 -17.18
CA ALA A 502 3.78 -17.21 -16.81
C ALA A 502 5.20 -17.79 -16.66
N GLY A 503 5.64 -17.98 -15.41
CA GLY A 503 6.97 -18.47 -15.09
C GLY A 503 7.19 -19.94 -15.48
N ALA A 504 8.40 -20.29 -15.85
CA ALA A 504 8.81 -21.66 -16.14
C ALA A 504 9.12 -22.48 -14.89
N GLN A 505 9.44 -21.79 -13.78
CA GLN A 505 9.74 -22.40 -12.48
C GLN A 505 8.49 -23.09 -11.92
N PRO A 506 8.54 -24.38 -11.59
CA PRO A 506 7.36 -25.13 -11.13
C PRO A 506 6.73 -24.55 -9.86
N GLY A 507 7.51 -23.89 -9.00
CA GLY A 507 7.05 -23.30 -7.75
C GLY A 507 6.76 -21.80 -7.83
N ASN A 508 6.87 -21.16 -9.01
CA ASN A 508 6.58 -19.74 -9.24
C ASN A 508 6.00 -19.52 -10.64
N ARG A 509 4.84 -20.10 -10.90
CA ARG A 509 4.15 -19.95 -12.20
C ARG A 509 3.56 -18.57 -12.39
N ASP A 510 3.30 -17.83 -11.32
CA ASP A 510 2.87 -16.44 -11.35
C ASP A 510 3.98 -15.46 -11.74
N ALA A 511 5.22 -15.96 -11.89
CA ALA A 511 6.41 -15.16 -12.17
C ALA A 511 6.60 -14.00 -11.16
N ILE A 512 6.21 -14.18 -9.90
CA ILE A 512 6.40 -13.18 -8.85
C ILE A 512 7.90 -12.83 -8.73
N GLY A 513 8.22 -11.53 -8.75
CA GLY A 513 9.58 -11.01 -8.83
C GLY A 513 10.08 -10.75 -10.27
N ALA A 514 9.31 -11.14 -11.31
CA ALA A 514 9.62 -10.73 -12.67
C ALA A 514 9.34 -9.24 -12.87
N ARG A 515 10.26 -8.56 -13.58
CA ARG A 515 10.13 -7.14 -13.94
C ARG A 515 9.94 -6.99 -15.43
N ALA A 516 8.86 -6.36 -15.85
CA ALA A 516 8.62 -6.00 -17.24
C ALA A 516 8.83 -4.49 -17.45
N THR A 517 9.63 -4.14 -18.45
CA THR A 517 9.99 -2.76 -18.79
C THR A 517 9.54 -2.45 -20.21
N ALA A 518 8.61 -1.52 -20.36
CA ALA A 518 8.08 -1.08 -21.64
C ALA A 518 8.74 0.24 -22.09
N SER A 519 9.22 0.28 -23.33
CA SER A 519 9.64 1.50 -24.01
C SER A 519 8.59 1.92 -25.00
N VAL A 520 8.04 3.13 -24.84
CA VAL A 520 6.91 3.66 -25.63
C VAL A 520 7.22 5.10 -26.05
N GLY A 521 7.46 5.34 -27.32
CA GLY A 521 7.66 6.70 -27.84
C GLY A 521 8.78 7.48 -27.13
N GLY A 522 9.87 6.81 -26.73
CA GLY A 522 11.00 7.39 -26.01
C GLY A 522 10.83 7.51 -24.48
N ARG A 523 9.70 7.08 -23.94
CA ARG A 523 9.49 6.91 -22.49
C ARG A 523 9.73 5.46 -22.09
N THR A 524 10.09 5.25 -20.84
CA THR A 524 10.27 3.92 -20.25
C THR A 524 9.48 3.82 -18.96
N THR A 525 8.75 2.74 -18.78
CA THR A 525 8.06 2.44 -17.52
C THR A 525 8.23 0.98 -17.17
N SER A 526 8.38 0.68 -15.88
CA SER A 526 8.59 -0.68 -15.39
C SER A 526 7.50 -1.05 -14.40
N CYS A 527 7.01 -2.29 -14.52
CA CYS A 527 6.12 -2.93 -13.57
C CYS A 527 6.74 -4.24 -13.10
N GLU A 528 6.52 -4.61 -11.84
CA GLU A 528 6.97 -5.89 -11.28
C GLU A 528 5.76 -6.75 -10.89
N ALA A 529 5.83 -8.04 -11.20
CA ALA A 529 4.84 -9.01 -10.75
C ALA A 529 5.00 -9.19 -9.23
N SER A 530 4.05 -8.63 -8.46
CA SER A 530 4.13 -8.54 -7.01
C SER A 530 3.34 -9.65 -6.32
N GLY A 531 3.92 -10.26 -5.30
CA GLY A 531 3.26 -11.22 -4.41
C GLY A 531 2.50 -10.59 -3.25
N GLY A 532 2.46 -9.24 -3.15
CA GLY A 532 1.73 -8.49 -2.13
C GLY A 532 2.16 -7.03 -2.06
N GLN A 533 1.21 -6.14 -1.86
CA GLN A 533 1.42 -4.70 -1.69
C GLN A 533 0.16 -4.04 -1.09
N SER A 534 0.18 -2.72 -0.93
CA SER A 534 -0.90 -1.94 -0.33
C SER A 534 -1.07 -2.26 1.16
N TYR A 535 -2.30 -2.37 1.63
CA TYR A 535 -2.64 -2.70 3.01
C TYR A 535 -3.64 -3.85 3.04
N LEU A 536 -3.27 -4.97 3.64
CA LEU A 536 -4.13 -6.16 3.79
C LEU A 536 -4.68 -6.71 2.47
N SER A 537 -4.12 -6.36 1.32
CA SER A 537 -4.75 -6.55 0.02
C SER A 537 -3.79 -7.11 -1.02
N ALA A 538 -4.35 -7.72 -2.06
CA ALA A 538 -3.63 -8.19 -3.23
C ALA A 538 -4.36 -7.70 -4.50
N PRO A 539 -3.75 -6.78 -5.27
CA PRO A 539 -4.29 -6.37 -6.56
C PRO A 539 -4.09 -7.45 -7.62
N GLU A 540 -4.60 -7.19 -8.82
CA GLU A 540 -4.42 -8.06 -9.98
C GLU A 540 -2.93 -8.26 -10.32
N LYS A 541 -2.55 -9.50 -10.68
CA LYS A 541 -1.17 -9.86 -11.06
C LYS A 541 -0.83 -9.48 -12.52
N THR A 542 -1.83 -9.21 -13.37
CA THR A 542 -1.61 -8.78 -14.76
C THR A 542 -1.04 -7.37 -14.81
N LEU A 543 0.07 -7.21 -15.51
CA LEU A 543 0.75 -5.92 -15.68
C LEU A 543 0.03 -5.09 -16.75
N THR A 544 -0.20 -3.80 -16.48
CA THR A 544 -0.85 -2.86 -17.41
C THR A 544 0.12 -1.76 -17.77
N PHE A 545 0.29 -1.53 -19.07
CA PHE A 545 1.13 -0.47 -19.62
C PHE A 545 0.28 0.49 -20.44
N GLY A 546 0.10 1.72 -19.96
CA GLY A 546 -0.52 2.79 -20.71
C GLY A 546 0.40 3.32 -21.81
N LEU A 547 -0.16 3.62 -22.97
CA LEU A 547 0.61 4.03 -24.14
C LEU A 547 0.68 5.54 -24.35
N GLY A 548 -0.19 6.33 -23.68
CA GLY A 548 -0.19 7.79 -23.78
C GLY A 548 -0.34 8.31 -25.21
N GLY A 549 -1.22 7.72 -25.99
CA GLY A 549 -1.47 8.10 -27.39
C GLY A 549 -0.53 7.44 -28.41
N ALA A 550 0.46 6.64 -27.99
CA ALA A 550 1.25 5.83 -28.92
C ALA A 550 0.46 4.60 -29.39
N ALA A 551 0.75 4.14 -30.61
CA ALA A 551 0.03 3.01 -31.20
C ALA A 551 0.53 1.63 -30.71
N LYS A 552 1.71 1.57 -30.09
CA LYS A 552 2.37 0.31 -29.69
C LYS A 552 3.42 0.54 -28.61
N ILE A 553 3.82 -0.53 -27.94
CA ILE A 553 5.08 -0.62 -27.21
C ILE A 553 6.18 -0.91 -28.25
N ASP A 554 7.23 -0.07 -28.31
CA ASP A 554 8.36 -0.27 -29.21
C ASP A 554 9.20 -1.47 -28.80
N ARG A 555 9.45 -1.61 -27.48
CA ARG A 555 10.18 -2.72 -26.86
C ARG A 555 9.61 -3.03 -25.49
N LEU A 556 9.27 -4.28 -25.25
CA LEU A 556 8.91 -4.83 -23.95
C LEU A 556 9.99 -5.83 -23.54
N GLU A 557 10.76 -5.50 -22.50
CA GLU A 557 11.78 -6.36 -21.93
C GLU A 557 11.26 -6.95 -20.61
N ILE A 558 11.35 -8.26 -20.47
CA ILE A 558 10.95 -8.99 -19.26
C ILE A 558 12.21 -9.62 -18.68
N ARG A 559 12.55 -9.24 -17.45
CA ARG A 559 13.57 -9.92 -16.64
C ARG A 559 12.83 -10.88 -15.71
N TRP A 560 13.05 -12.16 -15.90
CA TRP A 560 12.48 -13.24 -15.12
C TRP A 560 13.15 -13.38 -13.75
N PRO A 561 12.52 -14.06 -12.76
CA PRO A 561 13.10 -14.21 -11.41
C PRO A 561 14.43 -14.96 -11.40
N ASP A 562 14.70 -15.85 -12.38
CA ASP A 562 15.97 -16.56 -12.56
C ASP A 562 17.07 -15.73 -13.21
N GLY A 563 16.79 -14.44 -13.53
CA GLY A 563 17.71 -13.49 -14.15
C GLY A 563 17.74 -13.53 -15.67
N LYS A 564 17.05 -14.45 -16.34
CA LYS A 564 16.90 -14.43 -17.81
C LYS A 564 16.15 -13.22 -18.30
N THR A 565 16.42 -12.83 -19.52
CA THR A 565 15.76 -11.69 -20.17
C THR A 565 15.12 -12.13 -21.48
N GLN A 566 13.85 -11.76 -21.66
CA GLN A 566 13.08 -11.99 -22.88
C GLN A 566 12.59 -10.66 -23.44
N THR A 567 12.63 -10.47 -24.75
CA THR A 567 12.24 -9.20 -25.39
C THR A 567 11.20 -9.44 -26.46
N LEU A 568 10.12 -8.64 -26.42
CA LEU A 568 9.13 -8.50 -27.48
C LEU A 568 9.27 -7.10 -28.08
N THR A 569 9.05 -6.96 -29.37
CA THR A 569 9.09 -5.67 -30.09
C THR A 569 7.76 -5.44 -30.79
N ASP A 570 7.45 -4.16 -31.02
CA ASP A 570 6.28 -3.74 -31.83
C ASP A 570 4.95 -4.31 -31.32
N VAL A 571 4.75 -4.33 -29.98
CA VAL A 571 3.52 -4.85 -29.37
C VAL A 571 2.38 -3.84 -29.56
N PRO A 572 1.32 -4.17 -30.32
CA PRO A 572 0.27 -3.22 -30.64
C PRO A 572 -0.56 -2.83 -29.42
N GLY A 573 -1.05 -1.58 -29.40
CA GLY A 573 -1.99 -1.11 -28.39
C GLY A 573 -3.28 -1.93 -28.40
N GLY A 574 -3.87 -2.13 -27.21
CA GLY A 574 -5.03 -3.00 -27.00
C GLY A 574 -4.69 -4.49 -26.91
N ALA A 575 -3.41 -4.87 -27.04
CA ALA A 575 -3.00 -6.28 -26.91
C ALA A 575 -3.17 -6.79 -25.48
N ARG A 576 -3.63 -8.05 -25.37
CA ARG A 576 -3.66 -8.85 -24.15
C ARG A 576 -2.78 -10.06 -24.38
N LEU A 577 -1.66 -10.10 -23.69
CA LEU A 577 -0.62 -11.11 -23.89
C LEU A 577 -0.52 -12.01 -22.67
N THR A 578 -0.35 -13.31 -22.90
CA THR A 578 0.29 -14.20 -21.93
C THR A 578 1.70 -14.46 -22.43
N VAL A 579 2.70 -13.99 -21.71
CA VAL A 579 4.11 -14.22 -22.03
C VAL A 579 4.61 -15.32 -21.11
N ALA A 580 4.94 -16.47 -21.70
CA ALA A 580 5.55 -17.56 -20.96
C ALA A 580 7.07 -17.41 -20.98
N GLU A 581 7.70 -17.70 -19.84
CA GLU A 581 9.15 -17.78 -19.73
C GLU A 581 9.66 -18.91 -20.63
N GLU A 582 10.67 -18.63 -21.46
CA GLU A 582 11.27 -19.61 -22.35
C GLU A 582 12.01 -20.68 -21.55
N LYS A 583 11.65 -21.96 -21.78
CA LYS A 583 12.39 -23.10 -21.24
C LYS A 583 13.68 -23.28 -22.05
N GLU A 584 14.77 -23.62 -21.38
CA GLU A 584 16.01 -24.04 -22.05
C GLU A 584 15.83 -25.33 -22.84
#